data_55ad26273d26fd491810125977b8a9ea
#
_entry.id   55ad26273d26fd491810125977b8a9ea
#
_cell.length_a   1.000
_cell.length_b   1.000
_cell.length_c   1.000
_cell.angle_alpha   90.00
_cell.angle_beta   90.00
_cell.angle_gamma   90.00
#
_symmetry.space_group_name_H-M   'P 1'
#
loop_
_entity.id
_entity.type
_entity.pdbx_description
1 polymer ?
#
loop_
_entity_poly.entity_id
_entity_poly.type
_entity_poly.pdbx_seq_one_letter_code
_entity_poly.pdbx_strand_id
1 'polypeptide(L)'
;SHAIGLGQMNLHGYLAREGIAYGSPEGLDFTNIYFYTVTWHALHTSMQLARERGQRFAGFEQSRYASGAYFDKYLQEEWQPKTELVRTLFARAAISLPDRESWRQLRDDVMRYGIYNRYLQAVPPTGSISYINHATSSIHPIVSKIEIRKEGKTGRVYYPAPFMNNDNLALYQDAYEIGPEKIIDTYAEATRHVDQGLSLTLFFPDTATTRDINKA
;
A
#
# COMPACT_ATOMS: atom_id res chain seq x y z
N SER A 1 -2.78 16.84 16.77
CA SER A 1 -3.48 15.76 16.04
C SER A 1 -2.73 14.43 16.13
N HIS A 2 -1.45 14.44 16.45
CA HIS A 2 -0.57 13.26 16.43
C HIS A 2 -0.68 12.44 15.12
N ALA A 3 -0.95 13.09 13.99
CA ALA A 3 -1.03 12.43 12.71
C ALA A 3 0.33 11.84 12.32
N ILE A 4 0.32 10.63 11.81
CA ILE A 4 1.47 9.97 11.19
C ILE A 4 1.13 9.59 9.75
N GLY A 5 2.13 9.32 8.94
CA GLY A 5 1.98 8.82 7.59
C GLY A 5 2.80 7.55 7.43
N LEU A 6 2.24 6.41 7.82
CA LEU A 6 2.86 5.12 7.58
C LEU A 6 2.80 4.82 6.08
N GLY A 7 3.95 4.94 5.42
CA GLY A 7 4.08 4.74 3.98
C GLY A 7 4.62 3.37 3.62
N GLN A 8 4.32 2.94 2.40
CA GLN A 8 4.75 1.66 1.85
C GLN A 8 5.64 1.86 0.64
N MET A 9 6.61 0.98 0.44
CA MET A 9 7.46 0.91 -0.74
C MET A 9 7.74 -0.54 -1.11
N ASN A 10 8.33 -0.75 -2.27
CA ASN A 10 8.74 -2.06 -2.77
C ASN A 10 7.59 -3.00 -3.17
N LEU A 11 6.41 -2.48 -3.49
CA LEU A 11 5.32 -3.37 -3.92
C LEU A 11 5.72 -4.17 -5.17
N HIS A 12 6.20 -3.50 -6.22
CA HIS A 12 6.60 -4.17 -7.46
C HIS A 12 7.74 -5.16 -7.23
N GLY A 13 8.78 -4.77 -6.51
CA GLY A 13 9.91 -5.66 -6.21
C GLY A 13 9.50 -6.89 -5.40
N TYR A 14 8.60 -6.72 -4.44
CA TYR A 14 8.07 -7.84 -3.67
C TYR A 14 7.23 -8.79 -4.54
N LEU A 15 6.31 -8.25 -5.34
CA LEU A 15 5.47 -9.06 -6.23
C LEU A 15 6.32 -9.86 -7.23
N ALA A 16 7.32 -9.21 -7.86
CA ALA A 16 8.23 -9.88 -8.79
C ALA A 16 9.04 -11.01 -8.11
N ARG A 17 9.51 -10.78 -6.88
CA ARG A 17 10.18 -11.82 -6.08
C ARG A 17 9.28 -13.03 -5.82
N GLU A 18 8.00 -12.80 -5.59
CA GLU A 18 7.04 -13.87 -5.33
C GLU A 18 6.42 -14.47 -6.61
N GLY A 19 6.93 -14.11 -7.78
CA GLY A 19 6.46 -14.63 -9.07
C GLY A 19 5.13 -14.02 -9.53
N ILE A 20 4.77 -12.84 -9.02
CA ILE A 20 3.49 -12.17 -9.30
C ILE A 20 3.71 -11.01 -10.25
N ALA A 21 2.98 -10.98 -11.35
CA ALA A 21 2.96 -9.83 -12.26
C ALA A 21 2.20 -8.66 -11.63
N TYR A 22 2.75 -7.44 -11.77
CA TYR A 22 2.08 -6.22 -11.31
C TYR A 22 0.73 -6.03 -12.01
N GLY A 23 -0.30 -5.71 -11.23
CA GLY A 23 -1.66 -5.53 -11.75
C GLY A 23 -2.39 -6.81 -12.16
N SER A 24 -1.81 -7.99 -11.91
CA SER A 24 -2.48 -9.28 -12.05
C SER A 24 -3.54 -9.47 -10.95
N PRO A 25 -4.47 -10.43 -11.10
CA PRO A 25 -5.43 -10.76 -10.04
C PRO A 25 -4.76 -11.04 -8.69
N GLU A 26 -3.64 -11.76 -8.68
CA GLU A 26 -2.85 -12.05 -7.48
C GLU A 26 -2.19 -10.77 -6.92
N GLY A 27 -1.70 -9.89 -7.78
CA GLY A 27 -1.10 -8.61 -7.39
C GLY A 27 -2.13 -7.67 -6.74
N LEU A 28 -3.33 -7.59 -7.30
CA LEU A 28 -4.44 -6.80 -6.76
C LEU A 28 -4.91 -7.38 -5.42
N ASP A 29 -5.06 -8.69 -5.34
CA ASP A 29 -5.43 -9.41 -4.11
C ASP A 29 -4.41 -9.19 -3.00
N PHE A 30 -3.12 -9.35 -3.31
CA PHE A 30 -2.05 -9.06 -2.34
C PHE A 30 -2.12 -7.61 -1.85
N THR A 31 -2.25 -6.64 -2.74
CA THR A 31 -2.30 -5.22 -2.39
C THR A 31 -3.47 -4.94 -1.43
N ASN A 32 -4.65 -5.44 -1.75
CA ASN A 32 -5.83 -5.30 -0.90
C ASN A 32 -5.57 -5.87 0.52
N ILE A 33 -5.18 -7.12 0.62
CA ILE A 33 -5.02 -7.81 1.91
C ILE A 33 -3.83 -7.26 2.71
N TYR A 34 -2.77 -6.84 2.04
CA TYR A 34 -1.65 -6.18 2.69
C TYR A 34 -2.09 -4.89 3.40
N PHE A 35 -2.74 -3.97 2.68
CA PHE A 35 -3.22 -2.71 3.26
C PHE A 35 -4.31 -2.92 4.31
N TYR A 36 -5.19 -3.89 4.10
CA TYR A 36 -6.16 -4.34 5.09
C TYR A 36 -5.49 -4.73 6.41
N THR A 37 -4.47 -5.57 6.34
CA THR A 37 -3.75 -6.07 7.52
C THR A 37 -3.01 -4.94 8.23
N VAL A 38 -2.31 -4.09 7.48
CA VAL A 38 -1.62 -2.91 8.04
C VAL A 38 -2.60 -1.97 8.73
N THR A 39 -3.78 -1.74 8.15
CA THR A 39 -4.80 -0.87 8.73
C THR A 39 -5.27 -1.37 10.10
N TRP A 40 -5.56 -2.66 10.21
CA TRP A 40 -5.98 -3.22 11.50
C TRP A 40 -4.90 -3.05 12.57
N HIS A 41 -3.65 -3.40 12.25
CA HIS A 41 -2.54 -3.29 13.19
C HIS A 41 -2.22 -1.84 13.56
N ALA A 42 -2.29 -0.92 12.62
CA ALA A 42 -2.08 0.51 12.87
C ALA A 42 -3.16 1.10 13.79
N LEU A 43 -4.42 0.76 13.54
CA LEU A 43 -5.55 1.17 14.40
C LEU A 43 -5.44 0.55 15.79
N HIS A 44 -5.13 -0.73 15.88
CA HIS A 44 -4.96 -1.43 17.16
C HIS A 44 -3.84 -0.80 17.99
N THR A 45 -2.68 -0.55 17.38
CA THR A 45 -1.56 0.12 18.08
C THR A 45 -1.93 1.55 18.50
N SER A 46 -2.60 2.31 17.64
CA SER A 46 -3.02 3.67 17.97
C SER A 46 -4.07 3.69 19.09
N MET A 47 -4.94 2.69 19.16
CA MET A 47 -5.87 2.48 20.27
C MET A 47 -5.12 2.15 21.56
N GLN A 48 -4.15 1.24 21.53
CA GLN A 48 -3.31 0.93 22.70
C GLN A 48 -2.59 2.17 23.21
N LEU A 49 -1.99 2.98 22.33
CA LEU A 49 -1.37 4.25 22.72
C LEU A 49 -2.35 5.22 23.37
N ALA A 50 -3.57 5.32 22.86
CA ALA A 50 -4.61 6.16 23.45
C ALA A 50 -4.98 5.68 24.85
N ARG A 51 -5.14 4.36 25.03
CA ARG A 51 -5.43 3.74 26.33
C ARG A 51 -4.31 3.96 27.35
N GLU A 52 -3.06 3.71 26.96
CA GLU A 52 -1.90 3.84 27.83
C GLU A 52 -1.65 5.30 28.26
N ARG A 53 -1.84 6.24 27.35
CA ARG A 53 -1.61 7.67 27.58
C ARG A 53 -2.82 8.40 28.14
N GLY A 54 -3.98 7.77 28.20
CA GLY A 54 -5.25 8.41 28.57
C GLY A 54 -5.62 9.58 27.65
N GLN A 55 -5.17 9.54 26.38
CA GLN A 55 -5.32 10.64 25.45
C GLN A 55 -5.69 10.13 24.05
N ARG A 56 -6.68 10.74 23.45
CA ARG A 56 -7.10 10.51 22.04
C ARG A 56 -6.87 11.77 21.21
N PHE A 57 -6.89 11.65 19.88
CA PHE A 57 -6.69 12.82 19.04
C PHE A 57 -7.82 13.87 19.23
N ALA A 58 -7.48 15.15 19.05
CA ALA A 58 -8.45 16.23 19.18
C ALA A 58 -9.56 16.12 18.13
N GLY A 59 -10.82 16.12 18.56
CA GLY A 59 -12.00 15.94 17.70
C GLY A 59 -12.41 14.49 17.50
N PHE A 60 -11.88 13.56 18.30
CA PHE A 60 -12.28 12.14 18.22
C PHE A 60 -13.79 11.94 18.32
N GLU A 61 -14.46 12.68 19.22
CA GLU A 61 -15.89 12.53 19.49
C GLU A 61 -16.79 12.81 18.27
N GLN A 62 -16.30 13.62 17.32
CA GLN A 62 -17.01 13.94 16.08
C GLN A 62 -16.61 13.01 14.92
N SER A 63 -15.74 12.06 15.18
CA SER A 63 -15.22 11.14 14.17
C SER A 63 -16.13 9.92 13.96
N ARG A 64 -15.98 9.29 12.79
CA ARG A 64 -16.62 8.00 12.52
C ARG A 64 -16.06 6.86 13.39
N TYR A 65 -14.91 7.06 14.03
CA TYR A 65 -14.37 6.11 15.00
C TYR A 65 -15.19 6.10 16.30
N ALA A 66 -15.57 7.27 16.81
CA ALA A 66 -16.34 7.39 18.04
C ALA A 66 -17.74 6.77 17.91
N SER A 67 -18.36 6.89 16.73
CA SER A 67 -19.65 6.26 16.45
C SER A 67 -19.57 4.78 16.07
N GLY A 68 -18.39 4.26 15.80
CA GLY A 68 -18.19 2.91 15.26
C GLY A 68 -18.42 2.76 13.76
N ALA A 69 -18.95 3.79 13.09
CA ALA A 69 -19.31 3.71 11.66
C ALA A 69 -18.10 3.52 10.73
N TYR A 70 -16.89 3.81 11.17
CA TYR A 70 -15.68 3.51 10.41
C TYR A 70 -15.51 2.02 10.15
N PHE A 71 -15.94 1.19 11.10
CA PHE A 71 -15.73 -0.26 11.09
C PHE A 71 -16.77 -1.03 10.28
N ASP A 72 -17.86 -0.39 9.84
CA ASP A 72 -18.98 -1.06 9.17
C ASP A 72 -18.53 -1.90 7.97
N LYS A 73 -17.67 -1.38 7.11
CA LYS A 73 -17.14 -2.09 5.95
C LYS A 73 -16.37 -3.35 6.30
N TYR A 74 -15.69 -3.37 7.45
CA TYR A 74 -14.91 -4.52 7.91
C TYR A 74 -15.78 -5.55 8.67
N LEU A 75 -16.96 -5.17 9.08
CA LEU A 75 -17.91 -6.04 9.75
C LEU A 75 -18.96 -6.63 8.79
N GLN A 76 -19.27 -5.91 7.69
CA GLN A 76 -20.24 -6.34 6.69
C GLN A 76 -19.66 -7.35 5.70
N GLU A 77 -18.40 -7.17 5.32
CA GLU A 77 -17.70 -8.02 4.35
C GLU A 77 -16.64 -8.89 5.03
N GLU A 78 -16.35 -10.03 4.42
CA GLU A 78 -15.18 -10.83 4.78
C GLU A 78 -13.99 -10.41 3.92
N TRP A 79 -12.92 -10.00 4.59
CA TRP A 79 -11.67 -9.59 3.97
C TRP A 79 -10.66 -10.74 4.06
N GLN A 80 -10.62 -11.54 3.01
CA GLN A 80 -9.70 -12.69 2.92
C GLN A 80 -9.03 -12.71 1.55
N PRO A 81 -7.83 -13.31 1.42
CA PRO A 81 -7.24 -13.53 0.12
C PRO A 81 -8.18 -14.32 -0.80
N LYS A 82 -8.37 -13.82 -2.01
CA LYS A 82 -9.21 -14.45 -3.03
C LYS A 82 -8.44 -15.50 -3.83
N THR A 83 -7.12 -15.36 -3.91
CA THR A 83 -6.23 -16.25 -4.66
C THR A 83 -5.47 -17.17 -3.73
N GLU A 84 -5.18 -18.39 -4.20
CA GLU A 84 -4.44 -19.39 -3.43
C GLU A 84 -3.00 -18.93 -3.15
N LEU A 85 -2.37 -18.30 -4.14
CA LEU A 85 -1.00 -17.81 -3.99
C LEU A 85 -0.89 -16.78 -2.87
N VAL A 86 -1.78 -15.79 -2.83
CA VAL A 86 -1.77 -14.76 -1.76
C VAL A 86 -2.06 -15.38 -0.40
N ARG A 87 -3.00 -16.33 -0.32
CA ARG A 87 -3.28 -17.09 0.90
C ARG A 87 -2.02 -17.80 1.40
N THR A 88 -1.30 -18.45 0.52
CA THR A 88 -0.03 -19.13 0.81
C THR A 88 1.06 -18.16 1.29
N LEU A 89 1.16 -16.96 0.69
CA LEU A 89 2.14 -15.96 1.09
C LEU A 89 1.95 -15.52 2.55
N PHE A 90 0.73 -15.21 2.95
CA PHE A 90 0.43 -14.80 4.32
C PHE A 90 0.62 -15.96 5.31
N ALA A 91 0.23 -17.17 4.96
CA ALA A 91 0.45 -18.37 5.77
C ALA A 91 1.95 -18.66 5.97
N ARG A 92 2.75 -18.57 4.90
CA ARG A 92 4.21 -18.76 4.96
C ARG A 92 4.90 -17.71 5.82
N ALA A 93 4.40 -16.48 5.81
CA ALA A 93 4.90 -15.41 6.66
C ALA A 93 4.41 -15.51 8.11
N ALA A 94 3.60 -16.51 8.44
CA ALA A 94 2.97 -16.69 9.75
C ALA A 94 2.18 -15.45 10.21
N ILE A 95 1.60 -14.72 9.26
CA ILE A 95 0.77 -13.54 9.55
C ILE A 95 -0.68 -14.01 9.70
N SER A 96 -1.22 -13.86 10.90
CA SER A 96 -2.63 -14.04 11.17
C SER A 96 -3.42 -12.86 10.64
N LEU A 97 -4.31 -13.10 9.69
CA LEU A 97 -5.19 -12.05 9.17
C LEU A 97 -6.30 -11.76 10.18
N PRO A 98 -6.62 -10.48 10.42
CA PRO A 98 -7.75 -10.11 11.28
C PRO A 98 -9.05 -10.66 10.70
N ASP A 99 -9.80 -11.36 11.51
CA ASP A 99 -11.14 -11.82 11.19
C ASP A 99 -12.22 -10.82 11.63
N ARG A 100 -13.48 -11.13 11.37
CA ARG A 100 -14.60 -10.28 11.74
C ARG A 100 -14.69 -10.05 13.25
N GLU A 101 -14.35 -11.06 14.06
CA GLU A 101 -14.34 -10.92 15.51
C GLU A 101 -13.23 -9.99 15.98
N SER A 102 -12.03 -10.09 15.40
CA SER A 102 -10.93 -9.17 15.65
C SER A 102 -11.33 -7.71 15.36
N TRP A 103 -12.06 -7.47 14.28
CA TRP A 103 -12.59 -6.14 13.96
C TRP A 103 -13.67 -5.66 14.91
N ARG A 104 -14.55 -6.56 15.35
CA ARG A 104 -15.58 -6.24 16.35
C ARG A 104 -14.95 -5.79 17.67
N GLN A 105 -13.99 -6.57 18.16
CA GLN A 105 -13.25 -6.24 19.38
C GLN A 105 -12.50 -4.90 19.23
N LEU A 106 -11.82 -4.68 18.10
CA LEU A 106 -11.13 -3.42 17.83
C LEU A 106 -12.09 -2.22 17.79
N ARG A 107 -13.25 -2.36 17.15
CA ARG A 107 -14.30 -1.33 17.17
C ARG A 107 -14.69 -0.95 18.59
N ASP A 108 -15.01 -1.95 19.41
CA ASP A 108 -15.48 -1.73 20.78
C ASP A 108 -14.40 -1.07 21.65
N ASP A 109 -13.16 -1.49 21.48
CA ASP A 109 -12.01 -0.89 22.17
C ASP A 109 -11.75 0.55 21.69
N VAL A 110 -11.83 0.81 20.38
CA VAL A 110 -11.68 2.17 19.83
C VAL A 110 -12.80 3.09 20.29
N MET A 111 -14.02 2.64 20.32
CA MET A 111 -15.14 3.43 20.85
C MET A 111 -14.95 3.74 22.34
N ARG A 112 -14.36 2.85 23.09
CA ARG A 112 -14.12 3.01 24.53
C ARG A 112 -12.91 3.88 24.85
N TYR A 113 -11.77 3.60 24.22
CA TYR A 113 -10.49 4.23 24.55
C TYR A 113 -10.08 5.33 23.57
N GLY A 114 -10.64 5.34 22.37
CA GLY A 114 -10.23 6.20 21.27
C GLY A 114 -9.01 5.67 20.51
N ILE A 115 -8.52 6.50 19.60
CA ILE A 115 -7.20 6.32 18.96
C ILE A 115 -6.35 7.57 19.16
N TYR A 116 -5.04 7.37 19.29
CA TYR A 116 -4.09 8.45 19.57
C TYR A 116 -3.79 9.30 18.33
N ASN A 117 -3.63 8.65 17.18
CA ASN A 117 -3.26 9.28 15.92
C ASN A 117 -4.51 9.57 15.08
N ARG A 118 -4.68 10.81 14.63
CA ARG A 118 -5.82 11.20 13.79
C ARG A 118 -5.77 10.55 12.41
N TYR A 119 -4.59 10.43 11.84
CA TYR A 119 -4.31 9.79 10.58
C TYR A 119 -3.16 8.80 10.74
N LEU A 120 -3.18 7.70 9.98
CA LEU A 120 -2.28 6.58 10.14
C LEU A 120 -1.50 6.27 8.86
N GLN A 121 -2.17 6.02 7.74
CA GLN A 121 -1.54 5.55 6.51
C GLN A 121 -1.59 6.58 5.39
N ALA A 122 -0.49 6.68 4.65
CA ALA A 122 -0.38 7.42 3.41
C ALA A 122 0.37 6.57 2.37
N VAL A 123 0.28 6.93 1.11
CA VAL A 123 1.10 6.34 0.04
C VAL A 123 1.99 7.42 -0.55
N PRO A 124 3.18 7.66 0.06
CA PRO A 124 4.13 8.67 -0.41
C PRO A 124 4.91 8.17 -1.63
N PRO A 125 5.56 9.06 -2.39
CA PRO A 125 6.38 8.69 -3.55
C PRO A 125 7.60 7.82 -3.20
N THR A 126 8.17 7.96 -2.00
CA THR A 126 9.37 7.26 -1.49
C THR A 126 10.60 7.34 -2.40
N GLY A 127 10.74 8.42 -3.19
CA GLY A 127 11.77 8.54 -4.23
C GLY A 127 13.20 8.32 -3.73
N SER A 128 13.62 9.02 -2.68
CA SER A 128 14.97 8.90 -2.14
C SER A 128 15.15 7.70 -1.21
N ILE A 129 14.17 7.46 -0.34
CA ILE A 129 14.27 6.38 0.66
C ILE A 129 14.28 5.00 0.02
N SER A 130 13.65 4.81 -1.13
CA SER A 130 13.65 3.54 -1.84
C SER A 130 15.04 3.16 -2.35
N TYR A 131 15.87 4.13 -2.77
CA TYR A 131 17.26 3.86 -3.14
C TYR A 131 18.11 3.43 -1.95
N ILE A 132 17.95 4.09 -0.80
CA ILE A 132 18.67 3.73 0.44
C ILE A 132 18.33 2.31 0.87
N ASN A 133 17.07 1.92 0.72
CA ASN A 133 16.59 0.60 1.12
C ASN A 133 16.68 -0.47 0.01
N HIS A 134 17.27 -0.14 -1.13
CA HIS A 134 17.36 -1.04 -2.28
C HIS A 134 15.99 -1.65 -2.63
N ALA A 135 15.00 -0.79 -2.84
CA ALA A 135 13.61 -1.13 -3.03
C ALA A 135 13.02 -0.39 -4.23
N THR A 136 11.94 -0.90 -4.81
CA THR A 136 11.15 -0.16 -5.78
C THR A 136 10.36 0.95 -5.08
N SER A 137 10.14 2.08 -5.76
CA SER A 137 9.49 3.24 -5.16
C SER A 137 7.99 3.01 -4.97
N SER A 138 7.48 3.38 -3.79
CA SER A 138 6.06 3.39 -3.47
C SER A 138 5.35 2.07 -3.81
N ILE A 139 4.14 2.16 -4.33
CA ILE A 139 3.34 1.02 -4.80
C ILE A 139 3.14 1.03 -6.32
N HIS A 140 3.73 2.00 -7.02
CA HIS A 140 3.73 2.01 -8.50
C HIS A 140 4.77 1.04 -9.06
N PRO A 141 4.64 0.63 -10.34
CA PRO A 141 5.67 -0.18 -10.98
C PRO A 141 6.95 0.62 -11.23
N ILE A 142 8.03 -0.08 -11.52
CA ILE A 142 9.26 0.57 -11.98
C ILE A 142 8.98 1.39 -13.25
N VAL A 143 9.67 2.53 -13.39
CA VAL A 143 9.58 3.37 -14.59
C VAL A 143 10.44 2.83 -15.71
N SER A 144 11.58 2.22 -15.36
CA SER A 144 12.53 1.59 -16.28
C SER A 144 13.25 0.44 -15.59
N LYS A 145 13.58 -0.61 -16.33
CA LYS A 145 14.40 -1.72 -15.82
C LYS A 145 15.78 -1.28 -15.34
N ILE A 146 16.33 -0.26 -15.99
CA ILE A 146 17.60 0.37 -15.61
C ILE A 146 17.39 1.89 -15.65
N GLU A 147 17.43 2.53 -14.50
CA GLU A 147 17.41 3.99 -14.42
C GLU A 147 18.80 4.56 -14.64
N ILE A 148 18.89 5.62 -15.43
CA ILE A 148 20.13 6.35 -15.65
C ILE A 148 20.02 7.71 -14.97
N ARG A 149 20.86 7.95 -13.98
CA ARG A 149 20.90 9.22 -13.27
C ARG A 149 22.23 9.93 -13.50
N LYS A 150 22.16 11.25 -13.61
CA LYS A 150 23.35 12.10 -13.64
C LYS A 150 23.62 12.58 -12.21
N GLU A 151 24.67 12.06 -11.60
CA GLU A 151 25.05 12.39 -10.24
C GLU A 151 26.33 13.23 -10.20
N GLY A 152 26.16 14.54 -9.98
CA GLY A 152 27.23 15.49 -9.71
C GLY A 152 28.48 15.30 -10.59
N LYS A 153 29.63 15.07 -9.96
CA LYS A 153 30.92 14.82 -10.62
C LYS A 153 31.11 13.38 -11.12
N THR A 154 30.28 12.45 -10.67
CA THR A 154 30.39 11.01 -10.99
C THR A 154 29.90 10.69 -12.40
N GLY A 155 29.13 11.60 -13.02
CA GLY A 155 28.59 11.41 -14.37
C GLY A 155 27.29 10.60 -14.36
N ARG A 156 27.15 9.65 -15.31
CA ARG A 156 25.97 8.80 -15.41
C ARG A 156 26.15 7.58 -14.53
N VAL A 157 25.16 7.34 -13.64
CA VAL A 157 25.08 6.15 -12.80
C VAL A 157 23.89 5.34 -13.24
N TYR A 158 24.06 4.04 -13.35
CA TYR A 158 23.03 3.08 -13.78
C TYR A 158 22.50 2.35 -12.57
N TYR A 159 21.18 2.44 -12.37
CA TYR A 159 20.47 1.75 -11.29
C TYR A 159 19.55 0.69 -11.88
N PRO A 160 19.93 -0.59 -11.90
CA PRO A 160 19.01 -1.66 -12.25
C PRO A 160 17.91 -1.77 -11.19
N ALA A 161 16.73 -2.24 -11.61
CA ALA A 161 15.63 -2.48 -10.70
C ALA A 161 16.06 -3.43 -9.57
N PRO A 162 15.70 -3.15 -8.31
CA PRO A 162 16.09 -3.97 -7.17
C PRO A 162 15.67 -5.42 -7.34
N PHE A 163 16.56 -6.37 -7.03
CA PHE A 163 16.35 -7.83 -7.09
C PHE A 163 16.06 -8.40 -8.49
N MET A 164 16.14 -7.61 -9.53
CA MET A 164 15.98 -8.07 -10.92
C MET A 164 17.13 -8.98 -11.33
N ASN A 165 16.81 -10.11 -11.95
CA ASN A 165 17.76 -11.06 -12.53
C ASN A 165 17.16 -11.73 -13.78
N ASN A 166 17.88 -12.63 -14.41
CA ASN A 166 17.42 -13.29 -15.63
C ASN A 166 16.17 -14.15 -15.45
N ASP A 167 15.98 -14.72 -14.27
CA ASP A 167 14.86 -15.64 -13.99
C ASP A 167 13.55 -14.91 -13.77
N ASN A 168 13.60 -13.66 -13.25
CA ASN A 168 12.43 -12.85 -12.93
C ASN A 168 12.23 -11.63 -13.84
N LEU A 169 13.05 -11.47 -14.87
CA LEU A 169 13.04 -10.31 -15.77
C LEU A 169 11.66 -10.03 -16.37
N ALA A 170 10.92 -11.07 -16.74
CA ALA A 170 9.58 -10.94 -17.32
C ALA A 170 8.54 -10.31 -16.35
N LEU A 171 8.79 -10.36 -15.04
CA LEU A 171 7.96 -9.76 -14.02
C LEU A 171 8.28 -8.28 -13.75
N TYR A 172 9.39 -7.78 -14.30
CA TYR A 172 9.82 -6.38 -14.23
C TYR A 172 9.38 -5.59 -15.47
N GLN A 173 8.12 -5.74 -15.87
CA GLN A 173 7.52 -4.83 -16.84
C GLN A 173 7.54 -3.42 -16.26
N ASP A 174 7.91 -2.44 -17.06
CA ASP A 174 7.91 -1.05 -16.62
C ASP A 174 6.49 -0.44 -16.68
N ALA A 175 6.37 0.77 -16.16
CA ALA A 175 5.08 1.46 -16.06
C ALA A 175 4.42 1.71 -17.43
N TYR A 176 5.20 1.86 -18.49
CA TYR A 176 4.67 2.05 -19.85
C TYR A 176 4.16 0.72 -20.44
N GLU A 177 4.88 -0.38 -20.19
CA GLU A 177 4.47 -1.73 -20.61
C GLU A 177 3.20 -2.21 -19.88
N ILE A 178 3.11 -1.91 -18.58
CA ILE A 178 1.97 -2.28 -17.73
C ILE A 178 0.72 -1.47 -18.09
N GLY A 179 0.89 -0.18 -18.33
CA GLY A 179 -0.17 0.74 -18.69
C GLY A 179 -0.95 1.31 -17.49
N PRO A 180 -1.65 2.44 -17.70
CA PRO A 180 -2.30 3.20 -16.64
C PRO A 180 -3.44 2.44 -15.93
N GLU A 181 -4.20 1.61 -16.63
CA GLU A 181 -5.35 0.89 -16.07
C GLU A 181 -4.94 -0.01 -14.90
N LYS A 182 -3.90 -0.84 -15.07
CA LYS A 182 -3.42 -1.73 -14.00
C LYS A 182 -2.80 -0.98 -12.83
N ILE A 183 -2.20 0.18 -13.09
CA ILE A 183 -1.68 1.05 -12.03
C ILE A 183 -2.83 1.62 -11.22
N ILE A 184 -3.88 2.12 -11.87
CA ILE A 184 -5.09 2.64 -11.22
C ILE A 184 -5.76 1.54 -10.41
N ASP A 185 -5.93 0.34 -10.96
CA ASP A 185 -6.54 -0.79 -10.25
C ASP A 185 -5.76 -1.14 -8.98
N THR A 186 -4.42 -1.12 -9.03
CA THR A 186 -3.57 -1.37 -7.87
C THR A 186 -3.76 -0.30 -6.79
N TYR A 187 -3.78 0.97 -7.17
CA TYR A 187 -4.05 2.07 -6.25
C TYR A 187 -5.47 2.04 -5.70
N ALA A 188 -6.45 1.62 -6.50
CA ALA A 188 -7.83 1.45 -6.05
C ALA A 188 -7.94 0.43 -4.92
N GLU A 189 -7.19 -0.67 -4.98
CA GLU A 189 -7.15 -1.64 -3.88
C GLU A 189 -6.56 -1.04 -2.59
N ALA A 190 -5.49 -0.26 -2.67
CA ALA A 190 -4.92 0.44 -1.52
C ALA A 190 -5.87 1.50 -0.94
N THR A 191 -6.57 2.23 -1.80
CA THR A 191 -7.50 3.31 -1.42
C THR A 191 -8.63 2.82 -0.50
N ARG A 192 -8.96 1.55 -0.56
CA ARG A 192 -9.99 0.96 0.33
C ARG A 192 -9.61 1.09 1.81
N HIS A 193 -8.32 1.20 2.14
CA HIS A 193 -7.81 1.09 3.50
C HIS A 193 -7.02 2.32 3.98
N VAL A 194 -6.41 3.06 3.06
CA VAL A 194 -5.60 4.23 3.37
C VAL A 194 -6.48 5.42 3.78
N ASP A 195 -6.09 6.13 4.83
CA ASP A 195 -6.86 7.24 5.41
C ASP A 195 -6.31 8.63 5.08
N GLN A 196 -5.23 8.69 4.27
CA GLN A 196 -4.61 9.94 3.80
C GLN A 196 -4.40 9.91 2.28
N GLY A 197 -3.67 10.89 1.76
CA GLY A 197 -3.38 11.01 0.35
C GLY A 197 -2.53 9.86 -0.20
N LEU A 198 -2.78 9.53 -1.46
CA LEU A 198 -1.97 8.62 -2.25
C LEU A 198 -1.28 9.42 -3.36
N SER A 199 0.02 9.26 -3.49
CA SER A 199 0.78 9.82 -4.60
C SER A 199 0.71 8.87 -5.79
N LEU A 200 -0.09 9.21 -6.77
CA LEU A 200 -0.28 8.44 -8.00
C LEU A 200 0.39 9.16 -9.17
N THR A 201 1.20 8.45 -9.93
CA THR A 201 1.74 8.90 -11.21
C THR A 201 1.34 7.92 -12.30
N LEU A 202 0.75 8.44 -13.36
CA LEU A 202 0.42 7.67 -14.56
C LEU A 202 1.44 8.00 -15.65
N PHE A 203 1.84 6.99 -16.40
CA PHE A 203 2.86 7.08 -17.42
C PHE A 203 2.24 6.83 -18.79
N PHE A 204 2.44 7.77 -19.72
CA PHE A 204 1.97 7.68 -21.07
C PHE A 204 3.15 7.84 -22.03
N PRO A 205 3.22 7.07 -23.12
CA PRO A 205 4.19 7.32 -24.19
C PRO A 205 3.92 8.66 -24.88
N ASP A 206 4.90 9.22 -25.53
CA ASP A 206 4.78 10.47 -26.30
C ASP A 206 3.79 10.38 -27.47
N THR A 207 3.46 9.16 -27.88
CA THR A 207 2.43 8.85 -28.91
C THR A 207 1.00 8.83 -28.36
N ALA A 208 0.82 8.97 -27.04
CA ALA A 208 -0.51 8.94 -26.41
C ALA A 208 -1.36 10.13 -26.87
N THR A 209 -2.61 9.87 -27.15
CA THR A 209 -3.59 10.87 -27.55
C THR A 209 -4.32 11.45 -26.33
N THR A 210 -4.96 12.62 -26.50
CA THR A 210 -5.86 13.18 -25.49
C THR A 210 -6.98 12.23 -25.09
N ARG A 211 -7.42 11.36 -26.04
CA ARG A 211 -8.42 10.35 -25.77
C ARG A 211 -7.90 9.27 -24.81
N ASP A 212 -6.66 8.87 -24.96
CA ASP A 212 -6.02 7.88 -24.08
C ASP A 212 -5.88 8.43 -22.66
N ILE A 213 -5.50 9.69 -22.54
CA ILE A 213 -5.40 10.38 -21.24
C ILE A 213 -6.78 10.53 -20.58
N ASN A 214 -7.81 10.90 -21.35
CA ASN A 214 -9.17 11.06 -20.82
C ASN A 214 -9.83 9.74 -20.42
N LYS A 215 -9.32 8.61 -20.90
CA LYS A 215 -9.86 7.28 -20.59
C LYS A 215 -9.29 6.72 -19.28
N ALA A 216 -8.11 7.17 -18.89
CA ALA A 216 -7.46 6.79 -17.64
C ALA A 216 -7.97 7.61 -16.46
#